data_a30f078c6c8e1fd0fc08cd53ec9be588
#
_entry.id   a30f078c6c8e1fd0fc08cd53ec9be588
#
_cell.length_a   1.000
_cell.length_b   1.000
_cell.length_c   1.000
_cell.angle_alpha   90.00
_cell.angle_beta   90.00
_cell.angle_gamma   90.00
#
_symmetry.space_group_name_H-M   'P 1'
#
loop_
_entity.id
_entity.type
_entity.pdbx_description
1 polymer ?
#
loop_
_entity_poly.entity_id
_entity_poly.type
_entity_poly.pdbx_seq_one_letter_code
_entity_poly.pdbx_strand_id
1 'polypeptide(L)'
;MKSTSHLKSIKFFALLFGCIGLSAQDSFIEEVFVTAEKRSESLQDISQAVTAISDEDIENKNITSFVDLSAIVPGVTVAKNEGYKTVISIRGVGNETNQNAIAAPSVAFHMDGIFIASPFSLQTDFIDVERIEVLRGPQGTLFGQNSTGGVINVISKKPSMEGYLGKSDITFGNYGLTKFRSSNNIVLGSSTAARFSISTTERDGFSENQVTGQDLDDDSNLSLRADFLTEFGNSSSLRFFGQFFEVDRNGSAMKGIDDPSPDPRDLSQDSISNHELTSKIFAAIYESDLGYANLKIMASMQEDDISVTRDNDRHNFGDPVLAIPGLGDGATYQRAEFRPETSLVDTTTFEINLVSSEPAVGGKLDWTIGAFYMDHEIENHIRGYRDNDLDGELQYVCGEPFARNDYCFTVGGPDPWFFFEFDFVSDAFPKRESFSVYGETTYSISDEFRILSGLRYSDDEVESCVKNFFTTVCDNLSGSSDKTTGKIAAEFDLDDDTLAYLALDRKSTRLNSSHLVISYA
;
A
#
# COMPACT_ATOMS: atom_id res chain seq x y z
N MET A 1 -49.18 57.56 -38.56
CA MET A 1 -50.56 57.20 -38.92
C MET A 1 -50.90 55.89 -38.24
N LYS A 2 -52.01 55.96 -37.41
CA LYS A 2 -52.88 54.89 -36.91
C LYS A 2 -52.18 53.76 -36.17
N SER A 3 -52.17 53.66 -34.82
CA SER A 3 -53.33 53.29 -33.96
C SER A 3 -53.83 51.87 -34.22
N THR A 4 -53.67 51.02 -33.26
CA THR A 4 -54.80 50.46 -32.47
C THR A 4 -54.29 49.45 -31.44
N SER A 5 -54.73 49.69 -30.25
CA SER A 5 -54.74 48.89 -29.04
C SER A 5 -55.43 47.54 -29.19
N HIS A 6 -55.00 46.49 -28.51
CA HIS A 6 -55.91 45.50 -27.93
C HIS A 6 -55.36 44.97 -26.60
N LEU A 7 -55.98 45.45 -25.56
CA LEU A 7 -56.03 44.91 -24.21
C LEU A 7 -56.80 43.60 -24.23
N LYS A 8 -56.23 42.47 -23.82
CA LYS A 8 -57.00 41.30 -23.45
C LYS A 8 -56.44 40.62 -22.19
N SER A 9 -57.21 40.77 -21.18
CA SER A 9 -57.56 39.86 -20.06
C SER A 9 -56.52 38.88 -19.59
N ILE A 10 -55.89 39.20 -18.48
CA ILE A 10 -55.22 38.28 -17.59
C ILE A 10 -56.28 37.56 -16.76
N LYS A 11 -56.46 36.27 -17.03
CA LYS A 11 -57.23 35.39 -16.13
C LYS A 11 -56.30 34.87 -15.05
N PHE A 12 -56.55 35.28 -13.81
CA PHE A 12 -55.96 34.79 -12.58
C PHE A 12 -56.32 33.29 -12.43
N PHE A 13 -55.36 32.41 -12.58
CA PHE A 13 -55.48 31.00 -12.23
C PHE A 13 -54.90 30.81 -10.84
N ALA A 14 -55.75 30.76 -9.83
CA ALA A 14 -55.38 30.39 -8.47
C ALA A 14 -55.03 28.89 -8.45
N LEU A 15 -53.75 28.56 -8.41
CA LEU A 15 -53.28 27.21 -8.15
C LEU A 15 -53.35 26.96 -6.64
N LEU A 16 -54.24 26.08 -6.21
CA LEU A 16 -54.24 25.49 -4.89
C LEU A 16 -52.87 24.78 -4.68
N PHE A 17 -52.02 25.30 -3.85
CA PHE A 17 -50.87 24.57 -3.30
C PHE A 17 -51.42 23.57 -2.26
N GLY A 18 -51.63 22.34 -2.67
CA GLY A 18 -51.77 21.20 -1.78
C GLY A 18 -50.46 21.02 -1.03
N CYS A 19 -50.46 21.15 0.28
CA CYS A 19 -49.37 20.73 1.16
C CYS A 19 -49.18 19.21 0.97
N ILE A 20 -48.26 18.81 0.08
CA ILE A 20 -47.68 17.48 0.11
C ILE A 20 -46.75 17.49 1.32
N GLY A 21 -47.16 16.83 2.40
CA GLY A 21 -46.26 16.53 3.50
C GLY A 21 -45.05 15.78 2.92
N LEU A 22 -43.91 16.46 2.82
CA LEU A 22 -42.64 15.79 2.75
C LEU A 22 -42.51 15.04 4.09
N SER A 23 -42.78 13.74 4.08
CA SER A 23 -42.22 12.86 5.06
C SER A 23 -40.72 13.04 4.94
N ALA A 24 -40.06 13.64 5.93
CA ALA A 24 -38.65 13.51 6.11
C ALA A 24 -38.41 11.99 6.21
N GLN A 25 -37.83 11.42 5.21
CA GLN A 25 -37.21 10.10 5.30
C GLN A 25 -36.08 10.36 6.28
N ASP A 26 -36.21 9.86 7.51
CA ASP A 26 -35.08 9.71 8.40
C ASP A 26 -34.06 8.90 7.61
N SER A 27 -33.07 9.55 7.05
CA SER A 27 -31.87 8.89 6.58
C SER A 27 -31.23 8.38 7.86
N PHE A 28 -31.42 7.08 8.16
CA PHE A 28 -30.56 6.40 9.11
C PHE A 28 -29.15 6.60 8.57
N ILE A 29 -28.37 7.41 9.26
CA ILE A 29 -26.94 7.46 9.05
C ILE A 29 -26.47 6.07 9.49
N GLU A 30 -26.03 5.26 8.55
CA GLU A 30 -25.47 3.95 8.84
C GLU A 30 -24.24 4.16 9.72
N GLU A 31 -24.29 3.69 10.95
CA GLU A 31 -23.18 3.81 11.89
C GLU A 31 -21.99 3.01 11.36
N VAL A 32 -20.88 3.71 11.07
CA VAL A 32 -19.69 3.11 10.49
C VAL A 32 -18.79 2.60 11.62
N PHE A 33 -18.63 1.30 11.72
CA PHE A 33 -17.69 0.66 12.64
C PHE A 33 -16.33 0.48 12.00
N VAL A 34 -15.28 0.76 12.75
CA VAL A 34 -13.87 0.61 12.34
C VAL A 34 -13.07 -0.17 13.37
N THR A 35 -11.90 -0.67 12.97
CA THR A 35 -11.01 -1.47 13.82
C THR A 35 -9.74 -0.72 14.23
N ALA A 36 -9.85 0.61 14.34
CA ALA A 36 -8.71 1.53 14.56
C ALA A 36 -7.95 1.28 15.88
N GLU A 37 -8.61 0.80 16.91
CA GLU A 37 -8.00 0.52 18.23
C GLU A 37 -7.93 -0.99 18.53
N LYS A 38 -7.83 -1.83 17.48
CA LYS A 38 -7.85 -3.31 17.56
C LYS A 38 -9.18 -3.86 18.12
N ARG A 39 -10.20 -3.02 18.26
CA ARG A 39 -11.57 -3.36 18.62
C ARG A 39 -12.54 -2.74 17.62
N SER A 40 -13.76 -3.28 17.52
CA SER A 40 -14.80 -2.70 16.65
C SER A 40 -15.50 -1.59 17.42
N GLU A 41 -15.32 -0.35 16.98
CA GLU A 41 -15.89 0.86 17.59
C GLU A 41 -16.53 1.74 16.53
N SER A 42 -17.50 2.56 16.94
CA SER A 42 -18.08 3.57 16.07
C SER A 42 -17.01 4.59 15.67
N LEU A 43 -17.02 5.00 14.40
CA LEU A 43 -16.11 6.02 13.89
C LEU A 43 -16.17 7.33 14.70
N GLN A 44 -17.32 7.64 15.30
CA GLN A 44 -17.54 8.87 16.08
C GLN A 44 -16.93 8.79 17.48
N ASP A 45 -16.72 7.59 18.02
CA ASP A 45 -16.22 7.41 19.39
C ASP A 45 -14.68 7.37 19.44
N ILE A 46 -13.99 7.44 18.29
CA ILE A 46 -12.55 7.28 18.21
C ILE A 46 -11.84 8.64 18.27
N SER A 47 -10.90 8.79 19.22
CA SER A 47 -10.07 9.99 19.39
C SER A 47 -8.92 10.08 18.35
N GLN A 48 -9.20 9.77 17.10
CA GLN A 48 -8.23 9.74 16.01
C GLN A 48 -8.86 10.19 14.70
N ALA A 49 -8.05 10.79 13.81
CA ALA A 49 -8.52 11.17 12.49
C ALA A 49 -8.61 9.93 11.58
N VAL A 50 -9.73 9.25 11.59
CA VAL A 50 -10.00 8.07 10.76
C VAL A 50 -10.87 8.46 9.56
N THR A 51 -10.62 7.85 8.41
CA THR A 51 -11.53 7.86 7.26
C THR A 51 -11.84 6.41 6.93
N ALA A 52 -13.11 6.05 6.99
CA ALA A 52 -13.60 4.77 6.54
C ALA A 52 -14.28 4.93 5.18
N ILE A 53 -13.95 4.06 4.24
CA ILE A 53 -14.52 4.00 2.89
C ILE A 53 -15.27 2.68 2.81
N SER A 54 -16.59 2.74 2.70
CA SER A 54 -17.46 1.56 2.63
C SER A 54 -17.35 0.84 1.27
N ASP A 55 -17.88 -0.37 1.18
CA ASP A 55 -17.99 -1.10 -0.08
C ASP A 55 -18.87 -0.37 -1.11
N GLU A 56 -19.92 0.32 -0.67
CA GLU A 56 -20.74 1.18 -1.52
C GLU A 56 -19.95 2.35 -2.11
N ASP A 57 -19.13 3.03 -1.29
CA ASP A 57 -18.23 4.08 -1.75
C ASP A 57 -17.16 3.55 -2.72
N ILE A 58 -16.59 2.37 -2.42
CA ILE A 58 -15.60 1.71 -3.27
C ILE A 58 -16.20 1.44 -4.66
N GLU A 59 -17.43 0.92 -4.71
CA GLU A 59 -18.13 0.65 -5.97
C GLU A 59 -18.53 1.93 -6.70
N ASN A 60 -19.20 2.86 -6.03
CA ASN A 60 -19.74 4.08 -6.63
C ASN A 60 -18.65 5.02 -7.15
N LYS A 61 -17.49 5.05 -6.50
CA LYS A 61 -16.34 5.88 -6.88
C LYS A 61 -15.32 5.12 -7.74
N ASN A 62 -15.59 3.83 -8.04
CA ASN A 62 -14.72 2.95 -8.81
C ASN A 62 -13.29 2.91 -8.24
N ILE A 63 -13.17 2.72 -6.92
CA ILE A 63 -11.89 2.58 -6.23
C ILE A 63 -11.37 1.16 -6.47
N THR A 64 -10.29 1.02 -7.22
CA THR A 64 -9.79 -0.30 -7.63
C THR A 64 -8.42 -0.60 -7.05
N SER A 65 -7.69 0.42 -6.60
CA SER A 65 -6.31 0.29 -6.13
C SER A 65 -5.97 1.37 -5.10
N PHE A 66 -4.78 1.26 -4.50
CA PHE A 66 -4.28 2.27 -3.56
C PHE A 66 -4.10 3.65 -4.20
N VAL A 67 -3.81 3.73 -5.51
CA VAL A 67 -3.62 4.99 -6.23
C VAL A 67 -4.88 5.86 -6.15
N ASP A 68 -6.06 5.23 -6.20
CA ASP A 68 -7.35 5.91 -6.16
C ASP A 68 -7.61 6.63 -4.82
N LEU A 69 -6.96 6.16 -3.73
CA LEU A 69 -7.11 6.77 -2.40
C LEU A 69 -6.63 8.22 -2.36
N SER A 70 -5.68 8.60 -3.22
CA SER A 70 -5.19 9.99 -3.32
C SER A 70 -6.29 10.99 -3.69
N ALA A 71 -7.29 10.57 -4.45
CA ALA A 71 -8.39 11.42 -4.88
C ALA A 71 -9.51 11.53 -3.84
N ILE A 72 -9.55 10.63 -2.85
CA ILE A 72 -10.70 10.43 -1.97
C ILE A 72 -10.38 10.76 -0.53
N VAL A 73 -9.17 10.40 -0.06
CA VAL A 73 -8.77 10.61 1.34
C VAL A 73 -7.92 11.87 1.47
N PRO A 74 -8.41 12.91 2.17
CA PRO A 74 -7.64 14.14 2.36
C PRO A 74 -6.30 13.88 3.05
N GLY A 75 -5.23 14.41 2.44
CA GLY A 75 -3.87 14.30 2.96
C GLY A 75 -3.17 12.97 2.68
N VAL A 76 -3.80 12.05 1.95
CA VAL A 76 -3.15 10.86 1.40
C VAL A 76 -2.63 11.19 0.00
N THR A 77 -1.39 10.84 -0.26
CA THR A 77 -0.80 10.89 -1.60
C THR A 77 -0.22 9.52 -1.91
N VAL A 78 -0.57 8.99 -3.05
CA VAL A 78 -0.03 7.73 -3.55
C VAL A 78 0.66 8.01 -4.88
N ALA A 79 1.91 7.63 -5.00
CA ALA A 79 2.70 7.78 -6.20
C ALA A 79 3.31 6.43 -6.59
N LYS A 80 3.47 6.20 -7.87
CA LYS A 80 4.30 5.12 -8.37
C LYS A 80 5.71 5.67 -8.55
N ASN A 81 6.64 5.15 -7.79
CA ASN A 81 8.02 5.53 -7.93
C ASN A 81 8.71 4.58 -8.91
N GLU A 82 9.42 5.15 -9.90
CA GLU A 82 10.01 4.44 -11.03
C GLU A 82 9.03 3.46 -11.73
N GLY A 83 7.73 3.75 -11.62
CA GLY A 83 6.66 2.99 -12.27
C GLY A 83 6.24 1.70 -11.56
N TYR A 84 7.05 1.13 -10.68
CA TYR A 84 6.80 -0.20 -10.09
C TYR A 84 6.70 -0.23 -8.56
N LYS A 85 7.19 0.78 -7.84
CA LYS A 85 7.04 0.85 -6.36
C LYS A 85 5.89 1.78 -6.00
N THR A 86 4.96 1.29 -5.20
CA THR A 86 3.89 2.13 -4.66
C THR A 86 4.38 2.83 -3.39
N VAL A 87 4.41 4.14 -3.42
CA VAL A 87 4.80 4.99 -2.28
C VAL A 87 3.58 5.71 -1.77
N ILE A 88 3.30 5.53 -0.49
CA ILE A 88 2.17 6.17 0.17
C ILE A 88 2.69 7.16 1.21
N SER A 89 2.17 8.38 1.18
CA SER A 89 2.38 9.37 2.23
C SER A 89 1.07 9.88 2.80
N ILE A 90 1.06 10.11 4.11
CA ILE A 90 -0.08 10.70 4.81
C ILE A 90 0.39 12.00 5.48
N ARG A 91 -0.27 13.12 5.16
CA ARG A 91 0.10 14.46 5.64
C ARG A 91 1.57 14.80 5.37
N GLY A 92 2.09 14.39 4.21
CA GLY A 92 3.48 14.59 3.80
C GLY A 92 4.51 13.69 4.49
N VAL A 93 4.07 12.73 5.32
CA VAL A 93 4.96 11.73 5.93
C VAL A 93 4.90 10.47 5.08
N GLY A 94 5.95 10.20 4.34
CA GLY A 94 6.15 9.05 3.47
C GLY A 94 7.63 8.71 3.37
N ASN A 95 7.96 7.61 2.72
CA ASN A 95 9.33 7.24 2.40
C ASN A 95 9.44 6.97 0.90
N GLU A 96 10.20 7.80 0.20
CA GLU A 96 10.38 7.74 -1.26
C GLU A 96 11.74 7.14 -1.66
N THR A 97 12.50 6.58 -0.72
CA THR A 97 13.84 6.05 -1.02
C THR A 97 13.75 4.74 -1.80
N ASN A 98 13.93 4.85 -3.11
CA ASN A 98 13.84 3.74 -4.06
C ASN A 98 14.97 2.75 -4.01
N GLN A 99 16.15 3.21 -3.64
CA GLN A 99 17.39 2.47 -3.82
C GLN A 99 17.85 1.77 -2.54
N ASN A 100 17.03 1.81 -1.49
CA ASN A 100 17.38 1.19 -0.23
C ASN A 100 16.37 0.10 0.10
N ALA A 101 16.75 -1.14 -0.16
CA ALA A 101 15.95 -2.32 0.16
C ALA A 101 15.61 -2.45 1.66
N ILE A 102 16.40 -1.78 2.53
CA ILE A 102 16.20 -1.79 3.99
C ILE A 102 15.24 -0.69 4.45
N ALA A 103 14.94 0.28 3.59
CA ALA A 103 14.11 1.43 3.97
C ALA A 103 12.65 1.03 4.16
N ALA A 104 12.22 1.00 5.41
CA ALA A 104 10.83 0.72 5.76
C ALA A 104 9.92 1.90 5.39
N PRO A 105 8.68 1.65 4.88
CA PRO A 105 7.71 2.70 4.65
C PRO A 105 7.35 3.45 5.94
N SER A 106 6.84 4.67 5.81
CA SER A 106 6.39 5.47 6.96
C SER A 106 4.89 5.36 7.24
N VAL A 107 4.15 4.71 6.35
CA VAL A 107 2.74 4.36 6.49
C VAL A 107 2.65 2.85 6.59
N ALA A 108 2.05 2.35 7.68
CA ALA A 108 1.84 0.93 7.86
C ALA A 108 0.64 0.46 7.03
N PHE A 109 0.80 -0.71 6.43
CA PHE A 109 -0.26 -1.34 5.67
C PHE A 109 -0.71 -2.64 6.32
N HIS A 110 -2.02 -2.84 6.39
CA HIS A 110 -2.63 -4.05 6.94
C HIS A 110 -3.71 -4.58 5.99
N MET A 111 -3.85 -5.89 5.93
CA MET A 111 -4.95 -6.60 5.27
C MET A 111 -5.62 -7.52 6.29
N ASP A 112 -6.91 -7.30 6.56
CA ASP A 112 -7.66 -8.02 7.61
C ASP A 112 -6.99 -7.96 9.01
N GLY A 113 -6.21 -6.90 9.26
CA GLY A 113 -5.41 -6.73 10.47
C GLY A 113 -4.02 -7.37 10.42
N ILE A 114 -3.70 -8.18 9.41
CA ILE A 114 -2.36 -8.73 9.17
C ILE A 114 -1.44 -7.62 8.64
N PHE A 115 -0.29 -7.42 9.28
CA PHE A 115 0.71 -6.47 8.81
C PHE A 115 1.34 -6.94 7.50
N ILE A 116 1.38 -6.08 6.49
CA ILE A 116 2.01 -6.31 5.20
C ILE A 116 3.31 -5.49 5.16
N ALA A 117 4.44 -6.18 5.16
CA ALA A 117 5.75 -5.56 5.28
C ALA A 117 6.27 -5.00 3.95
N SER A 118 5.96 -5.67 2.85
CA SER A 118 6.49 -5.37 1.53
C SER A 118 5.67 -4.28 0.82
N PRO A 119 6.30 -3.20 0.33
CA PRO A 119 5.62 -2.19 -0.47
C PRO A 119 5.20 -2.70 -1.86
N PHE A 120 5.73 -3.83 -2.31
CA PHE A 120 5.38 -4.45 -3.59
C PHE A 120 3.99 -5.06 -3.56
N SER A 121 3.59 -5.66 -2.42
CA SER A 121 2.23 -6.18 -2.23
C SER A 121 1.14 -5.09 -2.31
N LEU A 122 1.51 -3.78 -2.27
CA LEU A 122 0.58 -2.67 -2.43
C LEU A 122 0.17 -2.39 -3.89
N GLN A 123 0.68 -3.16 -4.84
CA GLN A 123 0.29 -3.04 -6.24
C GLN A 123 -0.98 -3.84 -6.57
N THR A 124 -1.44 -4.66 -5.63
CA THR A 124 -2.65 -5.48 -5.79
C THR A 124 -3.89 -4.62 -6.02
N ASP A 125 -4.76 -5.09 -6.90
CA ASP A 125 -6.12 -4.58 -7.01
C ASP A 125 -6.93 -4.90 -5.76
N PHE A 126 -7.86 -4.01 -5.41
CA PHE A 126 -8.81 -4.27 -4.35
C PHE A 126 -9.83 -5.33 -4.82
N ILE A 127 -9.69 -6.53 -4.27
CA ILE A 127 -10.58 -7.64 -4.56
C ILE A 127 -11.49 -7.90 -3.36
N ASP A 128 -12.80 -7.82 -3.59
CA ASP A 128 -13.84 -8.22 -2.62
C ASP A 128 -13.70 -7.52 -1.25
N VAL A 129 -13.43 -6.22 -1.29
CA VAL A 129 -13.21 -5.39 -0.11
C VAL A 129 -14.55 -5.03 0.53
N GLU A 130 -14.63 -5.10 1.86
CA GLU A 130 -15.75 -4.65 2.68
C GLU A 130 -15.62 -3.16 2.99
N ARG A 131 -14.42 -2.73 3.41
CA ARG A 131 -14.10 -1.34 3.69
C ARG A 131 -12.60 -1.09 3.73
N ILE A 132 -12.22 0.17 3.59
CA ILE A 132 -10.83 0.63 3.77
C ILE A 132 -10.80 1.64 4.89
N GLU A 133 -9.96 1.41 5.89
CA GLU A 133 -9.76 2.30 7.03
C GLU A 133 -8.43 3.03 6.89
N VAL A 134 -8.44 4.35 6.93
CA VAL A 134 -7.24 5.19 6.85
C VAL A 134 -7.11 6.00 8.14
N LEU A 135 -6.16 5.61 8.98
CA LEU A 135 -5.82 6.29 10.23
C LEU A 135 -4.72 7.29 9.95
N ARG A 136 -5.00 8.56 10.13
CA ARG A 136 -4.07 9.65 9.79
C ARG A 136 -3.35 10.17 11.01
N GLY A 137 -2.06 10.10 11.00
CA GLY A 137 -1.18 10.46 12.11
C GLY A 137 -0.56 9.24 12.78
N PRO A 138 0.32 9.45 13.78
CA PRO A 138 1.07 8.36 14.37
C PRO A 138 0.21 7.29 15.03
N GLN A 139 0.55 6.02 14.79
CA GLN A 139 -0.13 4.86 15.34
C GLN A 139 0.87 3.87 15.99
N GLY A 140 1.96 4.39 16.54
CA GLY A 140 3.09 3.58 17.01
C GLY A 140 2.77 2.64 18.18
N THR A 141 1.73 2.90 18.98
CA THR A 141 1.36 2.08 20.13
C THR A 141 0.74 0.76 19.71
N LEU A 142 -0.37 0.77 19.00
CA LEU A 142 -1.12 -0.44 18.64
C LEU A 142 -0.63 -1.08 17.33
N PHE A 143 -0.26 -0.27 16.33
CA PHE A 143 0.16 -0.75 15.01
C PHE A 143 1.68 -0.88 14.87
N GLY A 144 2.44 -0.20 15.73
CA GLY A 144 3.88 -0.38 15.87
C GLY A 144 4.70 0.22 14.74
N GLN A 145 5.53 -0.61 14.12
CA GLN A 145 6.47 -0.16 13.10
C GLN A 145 5.76 0.39 11.85
N ASN A 146 6.48 1.24 11.12
CA ASN A 146 6.04 1.85 9.86
C ASN A 146 4.80 2.76 9.97
N SER A 147 4.29 3.04 11.18
CA SER A 147 3.04 3.78 11.41
C SER A 147 3.24 5.25 11.81
N THR A 148 4.35 5.87 11.36
CA THR A 148 4.67 7.27 11.69
C THR A 148 3.75 8.26 11.00
N GLY A 149 3.40 8.04 9.74
CA GLY A 149 2.46 8.83 8.95
C GLY A 149 1.02 8.44 9.20
N GLY A 150 0.78 7.17 9.49
CA GLY A 150 -0.53 6.59 9.67
C GLY A 150 -0.59 5.11 9.34
N VAL A 151 -1.80 4.60 9.22
CA VAL A 151 -2.10 3.21 8.89
C VAL A 151 -3.19 3.16 7.82
N ILE A 152 -3.04 2.25 6.87
CA ILE A 152 -4.11 1.85 5.96
C ILE A 152 -4.43 0.38 6.24
N ASN A 153 -5.68 0.09 6.56
CA ASN A 153 -6.15 -1.26 6.80
C ASN A 153 -7.28 -1.59 5.80
N VAL A 154 -7.04 -2.56 4.94
CA VAL A 154 -8.01 -3.06 3.98
C VAL A 154 -8.71 -4.27 4.57
N ILE A 155 -10.00 -4.18 4.77
CA ILE A 155 -10.84 -5.25 5.30
C ILE A 155 -11.59 -5.92 4.15
N SER A 156 -11.38 -7.20 3.96
CA SER A 156 -12.07 -8.00 2.95
C SER A 156 -13.36 -8.61 3.47
N LYS A 157 -14.32 -8.83 2.56
CA LYS A 157 -15.57 -9.53 2.90
C LYS A 157 -15.28 -10.94 3.37
N LYS A 158 -15.74 -11.26 4.58
CA LYS A 158 -15.58 -12.60 5.17
C LYS A 158 -16.54 -13.60 4.53
N PRO A 159 -16.22 -14.92 4.52
CA PRO A 159 -17.21 -15.96 4.25
C PRO A 159 -18.40 -15.86 5.20
N SER A 160 -19.61 -16.05 4.68
CA SER A 160 -20.88 -15.96 5.42
C SER A 160 -21.64 -17.28 5.39
N MET A 161 -22.29 -17.62 6.52
CA MET A 161 -23.18 -18.79 6.63
C MET A 161 -24.59 -18.53 6.09
N GLU A 162 -24.89 -17.32 5.61
CA GLU A 162 -26.24 -16.92 5.15
C GLU A 162 -26.67 -17.55 3.83
N GLY A 163 -25.79 -18.29 3.18
CA GLY A 163 -26.08 -18.96 1.92
C GLY A 163 -25.16 -18.59 0.77
N TYR A 164 -25.56 -18.94 -0.43
CA TYR A 164 -24.84 -18.55 -1.64
C TYR A 164 -25.06 -17.07 -1.92
N LEU A 165 -23.96 -16.32 -2.01
CA LEU A 165 -23.94 -14.93 -2.43
C LEU A 165 -22.88 -14.80 -3.52
N GLY A 166 -23.24 -14.31 -4.69
CA GLY A 166 -22.31 -14.14 -5.81
C GLY A 166 -22.51 -12.80 -6.49
N LYS A 167 -21.39 -12.18 -6.85
CA LYS A 167 -21.36 -10.95 -7.66
C LYS A 167 -20.29 -11.11 -8.73
N SER A 168 -20.61 -10.67 -9.96
CA SER A 168 -19.65 -10.63 -11.04
C SER A 168 -19.90 -9.39 -11.88
N ASP A 169 -18.84 -8.75 -12.33
CA ASP A 169 -18.90 -7.62 -13.25
C ASP A 169 -17.81 -7.72 -14.31
N ILE A 170 -18.08 -7.09 -15.44
CA ILE A 170 -17.14 -6.95 -16.53
C ILE A 170 -17.14 -5.49 -16.97
N THR A 171 -15.94 -4.92 -17.13
CA THR A 171 -15.75 -3.53 -17.56
C THR A 171 -14.98 -3.51 -18.87
N PHE A 172 -15.42 -2.68 -19.81
CA PHE A 172 -14.70 -2.37 -21.04
C PHE A 172 -14.39 -0.88 -21.10
N GLY A 173 -13.23 -0.53 -21.61
CA GLY A 173 -12.79 0.87 -21.67
C GLY A 173 -11.87 1.17 -22.84
N ASN A 174 -11.24 2.34 -22.79
CA ASN A 174 -10.26 2.78 -23.77
C ASN A 174 -9.00 1.91 -23.72
N TYR A 175 -8.24 1.89 -24.82
CA TYR A 175 -7.03 1.09 -24.98
C TYR A 175 -7.27 -0.42 -24.75
N GLY A 176 -8.36 -0.94 -25.31
CA GLY A 176 -8.67 -2.35 -25.18
C GLY A 176 -8.99 -2.83 -23.76
N LEU A 177 -9.16 -1.91 -22.77
CA LEU A 177 -9.39 -2.28 -21.38
C LEU A 177 -10.52 -3.32 -21.27
N THR A 178 -10.17 -4.43 -20.66
CA THR A 178 -11.10 -5.47 -20.23
C THR A 178 -10.77 -5.82 -18.78
N LYS A 179 -11.73 -5.63 -17.88
CA LYS A 179 -11.61 -6.01 -16.48
C LYS A 179 -12.76 -6.94 -16.12
N PHE A 180 -12.44 -8.08 -15.52
CA PHE A 180 -13.41 -9.03 -15.00
C PHE A 180 -13.20 -9.23 -13.50
N ARG A 181 -14.28 -9.16 -12.73
CA ARG A 181 -14.26 -9.46 -11.29
C ARG A 181 -15.41 -10.41 -10.96
N SER A 182 -15.15 -11.34 -10.06
CA SER A 182 -16.18 -12.24 -9.54
C SER A 182 -15.85 -12.64 -8.12
N SER A 183 -16.86 -12.60 -7.23
CA SER A 183 -16.76 -13.06 -5.85
C SER A 183 -17.95 -13.94 -5.53
N ASN A 184 -17.68 -15.11 -4.92
CA ASN A 184 -18.70 -16.12 -4.66
C ASN A 184 -18.54 -16.69 -3.26
N ASN A 185 -19.58 -16.60 -2.45
CA ASN A 185 -19.70 -17.22 -1.13
C ASN A 185 -20.43 -18.55 -1.23
N ILE A 186 -19.89 -19.58 -0.63
CA ILE A 186 -20.44 -20.94 -0.65
C ILE A 186 -20.47 -21.49 0.78
N VAL A 187 -21.64 -21.90 1.23
CA VAL A 187 -21.80 -22.60 2.53
C VAL A 187 -21.45 -24.07 2.34
N LEU A 188 -20.44 -24.53 3.08
CA LEU A 188 -19.94 -25.91 3.00
C LEU A 188 -20.56 -26.82 4.06
N GLY A 189 -21.17 -26.24 5.10
CA GLY A 189 -21.78 -26.96 6.20
C GLY A 189 -22.49 -26.02 7.18
N SER A 190 -22.95 -26.54 8.30
CA SER A 190 -23.67 -25.73 9.29
C SER A 190 -22.79 -24.67 10.00
N SER A 191 -21.47 -24.83 9.94
CA SER A 191 -20.50 -23.97 10.64
C SER A 191 -19.30 -23.61 9.78
N THR A 192 -19.32 -23.91 8.48
CA THR A 192 -18.20 -23.64 7.57
C THR A 192 -18.69 -23.01 6.28
N ALA A 193 -18.09 -21.91 5.90
CA ALA A 193 -18.29 -21.27 4.59
C ALA A 193 -16.95 -20.98 3.92
N ALA A 194 -16.99 -20.86 2.61
CA ALA A 194 -15.85 -20.46 1.79
C ALA A 194 -16.26 -19.30 0.88
N ARG A 195 -15.30 -18.43 0.57
CA ARG A 195 -15.46 -17.32 -0.36
C ARG A 195 -14.30 -17.31 -1.35
N PHE A 196 -14.62 -17.26 -2.64
CA PHE A 196 -13.64 -17.25 -3.71
C PHE A 196 -13.82 -16.01 -4.54
N SER A 197 -12.72 -15.31 -4.79
CA SER A 197 -12.74 -14.07 -5.54
C SER A 197 -11.62 -14.06 -6.58
N ILE A 198 -11.94 -13.51 -7.75
CA ILE A 198 -11.02 -13.32 -8.87
C ILE A 198 -11.19 -11.91 -9.44
N SER A 199 -10.09 -11.27 -9.77
CA SER A 199 -10.04 -10.06 -10.59
C SER A 199 -8.95 -10.21 -11.64
N THR A 200 -9.24 -9.85 -12.89
CA THR A 200 -8.23 -9.74 -13.94
C THR A 200 -8.44 -8.46 -14.71
N THR A 201 -7.35 -7.82 -15.07
CA THR A 201 -7.34 -6.57 -15.86
C THR A 201 -6.34 -6.72 -16.99
N GLU A 202 -6.81 -6.41 -18.20
CA GLU A 202 -5.98 -6.31 -19.40
C GLU A 202 -6.25 -4.96 -20.06
N ARG A 203 -5.20 -4.23 -20.40
CA ARG A 203 -5.29 -2.96 -21.11
C ARG A 203 -4.02 -2.72 -21.90
N ASP A 204 -4.18 -2.34 -23.18
CA ASP A 204 -3.06 -1.95 -24.04
C ASP A 204 -2.36 -0.69 -23.51
N GLY A 205 -1.07 -0.54 -23.82
CA GLY A 205 -0.31 0.67 -23.52
C GLY A 205 -0.86 1.90 -24.22
N PHE A 206 -0.61 3.07 -23.65
CA PHE A 206 -1.01 4.36 -24.24
C PHE A 206 0.18 5.30 -24.46
N SER A 207 1.38 4.84 -24.17
CA SER A 207 2.65 5.48 -24.45
C SER A 207 3.50 4.57 -25.31
N GLU A 208 4.35 5.10 -26.18
CA GLU A 208 5.15 4.31 -27.12
C GLU A 208 6.62 4.71 -27.04
N ASN A 209 7.50 3.73 -26.93
CA ASN A 209 8.92 3.93 -27.16
C ASN A 209 9.20 3.85 -28.66
N GLN A 210 9.48 4.99 -29.26
CA GLN A 210 9.66 5.14 -30.72
C GLN A 210 10.90 4.42 -31.26
N VAL A 211 11.86 4.07 -30.40
CA VAL A 211 13.09 3.38 -30.77
C VAL A 211 12.89 1.87 -30.76
N THR A 212 12.35 1.34 -29.67
CA THR A 212 12.14 -0.11 -29.53
C THR A 212 10.81 -0.59 -30.09
N GLY A 213 9.87 0.33 -30.33
CA GLY A 213 8.50 0.01 -30.73
C GLY A 213 7.66 -0.64 -29.63
N GLN A 214 8.06 -0.48 -28.37
CA GLN A 214 7.37 -1.04 -27.22
C GLN A 214 6.26 -0.10 -26.75
N ASP A 215 5.03 -0.64 -26.62
CA ASP A 215 3.94 0.05 -25.93
C ASP A 215 4.19 0.01 -24.42
N LEU A 216 4.03 1.14 -23.74
CA LEU A 216 4.27 1.33 -22.31
C LEU A 216 2.99 1.83 -21.62
N ASP A 217 2.99 1.81 -20.27
CA ASP A 217 1.81 2.13 -19.45
C ASP A 217 0.62 1.19 -19.72
N ASP A 218 0.88 -0.02 -20.17
CA ASP A 218 -0.08 -1.13 -20.23
C ASP A 218 -0.49 -1.60 -18.82
N ASP A 219 -1.49 -2.45 -18.73
CA ASP A 219 -1.94 -3.03 -17.47
C ASP A 219 -2.39 -4.47 -17.68
N SER A 220 -1.63 -5.41 -17.17
CA SER A 220 -1.97 -6.82 -17.12
C SER A 220 -1.79 -7.33 -15.71
N ASN A 221 -2.87 -7.79 -15.08
CA ASN A 221 -2.81 -8.34 -13.74
C ASN A 221 -3.89 -9.40 -13.49
N LEU A 222 -3.58 -10.29 -12.54
CA LEU A 222 -4.47 -11.32 -12.03
C LEU A 222 -4.43 -11.33 -10.51
N SER A 223 -5.59 -11.23 -9.87
CA SER A 223 -5.76 -11.41 -8.43
C SER A 223 -6.69 -12.58 -8.15
N LEU A 224 -6.28 -13.48 -7.27
CA LEU A 224 -7.06 -14.60 -6.79
C LEU A 224 -7.10 -14.58 -5.27
N ARG A 225 -8.26 -14.84 -4.67
CA ARG A 225 -8.40 -15.02 -3.23
C ARG A 225 -9.30 -16.19 -2.91
N ALA A 226 -8.86 -17.03 -1.98
CA ALA A 226 -9.67 -18.10 -1.39
C ALA A 226 -9.68 -17.90 0.12
N ASP A 227 -10.87 -17.91 0.72
CA ASP A 227 -11.10 -17.61 2.12
C ASP A 227 -12.03 -18.66 2.72
N PHE A 228 -11.71 -19.21 3.88
CA PHE A 228 -12.46 -20.25 4.58
C PHE A 228 -12.68 -19.81 6.01
N LEU A 229 -13.91 -19.84 6.45
CA LEU A 229 -14.32 -19.55 7.82
C LEU A 229 -15.02 -20.77 8.43
N THR A 230 -14.57 -21.17 9.61
CA THR A 230 -15.22 -22.21 10.42
C THR A 230 -15.52 -21.66 11.81
N GLU A 231 -16.76 -21.79 12.24
CA GLU A 231 -17.22 -21.41 13.58
C GLU A 231 -17.26 -22.64 14.49
N PHE A 232 -16.81 -22.47 15.74
CA PHE A 232 -16.77 -23.47 16.78
C PHE A 232 -17.73 -23.06 17.91
N GLY A 233 -18.96 -23.55 17.85
CA GLY A 233 -20.02 -23.08 18.74
C GLY A 233 -20.38 -21.61 18.44
N ASN A 234 -20.67 -20.84 19.51
CA ASN A 234 -21.09 -19.45 19.38
C ASN A 234 -19.99 -18.45 19.75
N SER A 235 -18.81 -18.92 20.17
CA SER A 235 -17.80 -18.05 20.78
C SER A 235 -16.45 -18.07 20.07
N SER A 236 -16.22 -18.97 19.13
CA SER A 236 -14.90 -19.06 18.49
C SER A 236 -15.02 -19.28 16.99
N SER A 237 -14.06 -18.74 16.25
CA SER A 237 -13.95 -18.94 14.83
C SER A 237 -12.49 -19.09 14.38
N LEU A 238 -12.29 -19.76 13.28
CA LEU A 238 -11.02 -19.88 12.61
C LEU A 238 -11.20 -19.55 11.13
N ARG A 239 -10.45 -18.57 10.65
CA ARG A 239 -10.43 -18.14 9.26
C ARG A 239 -9.06 -18.41 8.68
N PHE A 240 -9.01 -19.00 7.49
CA PHE A 240 -7.82 -19.14 6.67
C PHE A 240 -8.06 -18.47 5.33
N PHE A 241 -7.10 -17.68 4.87
CA PHE A 241 -7.15 -17.19 3.51
C PHE A 241 -5.80 -17.30 2.81
N GLY A 242 -5.88 -17.49 1.51
CA GLY A 242 -4.75 -17.35 0.58
C GLY A 242 -5.09 -16.31 -0.48
N GLN A 243 -4.17 -15.41 -0.76
CA GLN A 243 -4.25 -14.44 -1.84
C GLN A 243 -3.03 -14.58 -2.74
N PHE A 244 -3.29 -14.60 -4.03
CA PHE A 244 -2.29 -14.58 -5.10
C PHE A 244 -2.54 -13.36 -5.96
N PHE A 245 -1.48 -12.67 -6.32
CA PHE A 245 -1.48 -11.52 -7.21
C PHE A 245 -0.31 -11.60 -8.15
N GLU A 246 -0.56 -11.37 -9.43
CA GLU A 246 0.44 -11.37 -10.49
C GLU A 246 0.28 -10.14 -11.37
N VAL A 247 1.41 -9.55 -11.75
CA VAL A 247 1.55 -8.45 -12.70
C VAL A 247 2.55 -8.86 -13.75
N ASP A 248 2.23 -8.62 -15.02
CA ASP A 248 3.14 -8.76 -16.16
C ASP A 248 2.89 -7.59 -17.11
N ARG A 249 3.77 -6.59 -17.11
CA ARG A 249 3.61 -5.33 -17.83
C ARG A 249 4.91 -4.94 -18.54
N ASN A 250 4.78 -4.14 -19.58
CA ASN A 250 5.92 -3.52 -20.24
C ASN A 250 6.56 -2.37 -19.42
N GLY A 251 5.95 -1.97 -18.30
CA GLY A 251 6.45 -0.91 -17.44
C GLY A 251 5.88 0.47 -17.77
N SER A 252 6.30 1.45 -16.99
CA SER A 252 5.81 2.82 -17.09
C SER A 252 6.68 3.67 -17.99
N ALA A 253 6.06 4.52 -18.81
CA ALA A 253 6.71 5.51 -19.63
C ALA A 253 7.34 6.61 -18.75
N MET A 254 8.64 6.55 -18.57
CA MET A 254 9.42 7.55 -17.83
C MET A 254 10.26 8.38 -18.82
N LYS A 255 9.69 9.50 -19.28
CA LYS A 255 10.32 10.38 -20.24
C LYS A 255 11.42 11.24 -19.62
N GLY A 256 12.61 11.26 -20.23
CA GLY A 256 13.67 12.20 -19.89
C GLY A 256 13.24 13.66 -20.13
N ILE A 257 13.78 14.60 -19.36
CA ILE A 257 13.43 16.03 -19.51
C ILE A 257 13.89 16.62 -20.85
N ASP A 258 14.89 16.03 -21.44
CA ASP A 258 15.52 16.39 -22.72
C ASP A 258 15.21 15.40 -23.85
N ASP A 259 14.27 14.48 -23.63
CA ASP A 259 13.79 13.56 -24.65
C ASP A 259 13.24 14.33 -25.86
N PRO A 260 13.74 14.06 -27.09
CA PRO A 260 13.40 14.85 -28.26
C PRO A 260 12.00 14.57 -28.83
N SER A 261 11.30 13.56 -28.37
CA SER A 261 9.98 13.19 -28.86
C SER A 261 8.97 14.31 -28.60
N PRO A 262 8.23 14.77 -29.63
CA PRO A 262 7.33 15.92 -29.50
C PRO A 262 6.04 15.59 -28.74
N ASP A 263 5.56 14.35 -28.82
CA ASP A 263 4.38 13.91 -28.08
C ASP A 263 4.78 13.58 -26.62
N PRO A 264 4.04 14.02 -25.61
CA PRO A 264 4.35 13.70 -24.21
C PRO A 264 4.23 12.22 -23.87
N ARG A 265 3.59 11.41 -24.71
CA ARG A 265 3.44 9.96 -24.55
C ARG A 265 4.46 9.14 -25.33
N ASP A 266 5.20 9.78 -26.22
CA ASP A 266 6.27 9.11 -26.97
C ASP A 266 7.58 9.25 -26.22
N LEU A 267 8.40 8.21 -26.24
CA LEU A 267 9.72 8.15 -25.64
C LEU A 267 10.77 7.85 -26.72
N SER A 268 11.98 8.32 -26.49
CA SER A 268 13.17 7.95 -27.25
C SER A 268 14.16 7.29 -26.32
N GLN A 269 14.03 5.96 -26.15
CA GLN A 269 14.85 5.14 -25.26
C GLN A 269 15.32 3.89 -26.00
N ASP A 270 16.58 3.51 -25.82
CA ASP A 270 17.17 2.39 -26.55
C ASP A 270 16.99 1.03 -25.87
N SER A 271 16.50 1.02 -24.63
CA SER A 271 16.26 -0.21 -23.89
C SER A 271 14.78 -0.52 -23.75
N ILE A 272 14.44 -1.82 -23.68
CA ILE A 272 13.10 -2.28 -23.34
C ILE A 272 12.88 -2.18 -21.82
N SER A 273 11.64 -1.95 -21.42
CA SER A 273 11.22 -2.00 -20.03
C SER A 273 10.27 -3.16 -19.80
N ASN A 274 10.34 -3.79 -18.62
CA ASN A 274 9.34 -4.74 -18.16
C ASN A 274 9.15 -4.65 -16.64
N HIS A 275 8.02 -5.15 -16.16
CA HIS A 275 7.71 -5.24 -14.76
C HIS A 275 6.86 -6.49 -14.50
N GLU A 276 7.46 -7.45 -13.83
CA GLU A 276 6.83 -8.67 -13.37
C GLU A 276 6.81 -8.69 -11.84
N LEU A 277 5.69 -9.08 -11.27
CA LEU A 277 5.52 -9.24 -9.83
C LEU A 277 4.61 -10.43 -9.56
N THR A 278 5.03 -11.32 -8.69
CA THR A 278 4.17 -12.33 -8.06
C THR A 278 4.14 -12.08 -6.57
N SER A 279 2.95 -11.95 -5.99
CA SER A 279 2.73 -11.77 -4.55
C SER A 279 1.82 -12.86 -4.01
N LYS A 280 2.21 -13.50 -2.90
CA LYS A 280 1.46 -14.56 -2.24
C LYS A 280 1.33 -14.24 -0.77
N ILE A 281 0.12 -14.31 -0.24
CA ILE A 281 -0.18 -14.12 1.19
C ILE A 281 -1.01 -15.30 1.66
N PHE A 282 -0.54 -15.98 2.70
CA PHE A 282 -1.31 -16.99 3.42
C PHE A 282 -1.46 -16.54 4.86
N ALA A 283 -2.68 -16.59 5.38
CA ALA A 283 -2.94 -16.16 6.75
C ALA A 283 -3.96 -17.05 7.46
N ALA A 284 -3.81 -17.12 8.78
CA ALA A 284 -4.73 -17.75 9.70
C ALA A 284 -5.13 -16.76 10.78
N ILE A 285 -6.41 -16.63 11.06
CA ILE A 285 -6.97 -15.76 12.09
C ILE A 285 -7.90 -16.59 12.97
N TYR A 286 -7.53 -16.72 14.24
CA TYR A 286 -8.38 -17.34 15.26
C TYR A 286 -8.95 -16.24 16.16
N GLU A 287 -10.27 -16.22 16.32
CA GLU A 287 -10.98 -15.31 17.22
C GLU A 287 -11.81 -16.11 18.21
N SER A 288 -11.80 -15.70 19.49
CA SER A 288 -12.56 -16.36 20.55
C SER A 288 -13.01 -15.37 21.62
N ASP A 289 -14.30 -15.39 21.95
CA ASP A 289 -14.83 -14.74 23.13
C ASP A 289 -14.60 -15.63 24.36
N LEU A 290 -13.79 -15.12 25.28
CA LEU A 290 -13.47 -15.78 26.56
C LEU A 290 -14.43 -15.37 27.70
N GLY A 291 -15.42 -14.52 27.39
CA GLY A 291 -16.40 -13.95 28.32
C GLY A 291 -15.92 -12.67 29.01
N TYR A 292 -14.65 -12.58 29.40
CA TYR A 292 -14.05 -11.36 29.98
C TYR A 292 -13.17 -10.60 28.98
N ALA A 293 -12.78 -11.23 27.89
CA ALA A 293 -11.95 -10.66 26.83
C ALA A 293 -12.18 -11.40 25.53
N ASN A 294 -11.99 -10.68 24.41
CA ASN A 294 -11.90 -11.22 23.08
C ASN A 294 -10.44 -11.53 22.75
N LEU A 295 -10.13 -12.77 22.44
CA LEU A 295 -8.84 -13.23 22.00
C LEU A 295 -8.80 -13.23 20.47
N LYS A 296 -7.77 -12.63 19.88
CA LYS A 296 -7.46 -12.73 18.45
C LYS A 296 -6.01 -13.14 18.27
N ILE A 297 -5.79 -14.22 17.51
CA ILE A 297 -4.46 -14.72 17.13
C ILE A 297 -4.37 -14.68 15.62
N MET A 298 -3.30 -14.10 15.09
CA MET A 298 -3.06 -13.96 13.67
C MET A 298 -1.66 -14.48 13.34
N ALA A 299 -1.55 -15.20 12.23
CA ALA A 299 -0.30 -15.64 11.67
C ALA A 299 -0.33 -15.47 10.16
N SER A 300 0.77 -15.05 9.54
CA SER A 300 0.88 -14.96 8.10
C SER A 300 2.25 -15.35 7.57
N MET A 301 2.25 -15.80 6.32
CA MET A 301 3.42 -15.98 5.47
C MET A 301 3.16 -15.21 4.17
N GLN A 302 4.12 -14.39 3.77
CA GLN A 302 4.04 -13.51 2.62
C GLN A 302 5.31 -13.69 1.79
N GLU A 303 5.17 -13.77 0.47
CA GLU A 303 6.26 -13.91 -0.49
C GLU A 303 5.98 -12.96 -1.65
N ASP A 304 6.94 -12.09 -1.99
CA ASP A 304 6.91 -11.29 -3.21
C ASP A 304 8.15 -11.61 -4.05
N ASP A 305 7.94 -11.93 -5.33
CA ASP A 305 8.98 -12.12 -6.34
C ASP A 305 8.81 -11.05 -7.41
N ILE A 306 9.83 -10.21 -7.56
CA ILE A 306 9.81 -9.02 -8.40
C ILE A 306 10.95 -9.07 -9.40
N SER A 307 10.63 -8.81 -10.66
CA SER A 307 11.59 -8.59 -11.73
C SER A 307 11.23 -7.32 -12.50
N VAL A 308 12.15 -6.38 -12.54
CA VAL A 308 11.96 -5.10 -13.24
C VAL A 308 13.18 -4.83 -14.09
N THR A 309 12.95 -4.49 -15.35
CA THR A 309 13.97 -3.95 -16.24
C THR A 309 13.53 -2.57 -16.71
N ARG A 310 14.42 -1.63 -16.77
CA ARG A 310 14.15 -0.27 -17.23
C ARG A 310 15.35 0.34 -17.91
N ASP A 311 15.09 1.26 -18.80
CA ASP A 311 16.09 2.20 -19.29
C ASP A 311 16.54 3.09 -18.13
N ASN A 312 17.83 3.07 -17.81
CA ASN A 312 18.36 3.74 -16.62
C ASN A 312 18.64 5.21 -16.89
N ASP A 313 19.13 5.54 -18.07
CA ASP A 313 19.48 6.91 -18.44
C ASP A 313 18.33 7.65 -19.14
N ARG A 314 17.31 6.91 -19.61
CA ARG A 314 16.08 7.43 -20.27
C ARG A 314 16.34 8.16 -21.56
N HIS A 315 17.39 7.75 -22.29
CA HIS A 315 17.81 8.32 -23.54
C HIS A 315 18.00 7.24 -24.60
N ASN A 316 17.98 7.67 -25.84
CA ASN A 316 18.43 6.87 -26.95
C ASN A 316 19.85 7.29 -27.33
N PHE A 317 20.64 6.32 -27.77
CA PHE A 317 21.97 6.58 -28.31
C PHE A 317 21.98 7.70 -29.38
N GLY A 318 22.86 8.67 -29.17
CA GLY A 318 23.01 9.81 -30.08
C GLY A 318 22.03 10.97 -29.85
N ASP A 319 21.11 10.85 -28.90
CA ASP A 319 20.24 11.96 -28.53
C ASP A 319 21.04 13.11 -27.87
N PRO A 320 20.61 14.36 -28.08
CA PRO A 320 21.27 15.50 -27.48
C PRO A 320 21.00 15.52 -25.95
N VAL A 321 22.03 15.53 -25.17
CA VAL A 321 21.94 15.64 -23.70
C VAL A 321 21.93 17.10 -23.29
N LEU A 322 21.07 17.45 -22.34
CA LEU A 322 21.04 18.79 -21.76
C LEU A 322 22.38 19.12 -21.11
N ALA A 323 23.02 20.22 -21.56
CA ALA A 323 24.26 20.68 -20.96
C ALA A 323 24.07 21.04 -19.50
N ILE A 324 24.68 20.29 -18.60
CA ILE A 324 24.71 20.62 -17.16
C ILE A 324 25.95 21.48 -16.91
N PRO A 325 25.81 22.74 -16.45
CA PRO A 325 26.95 23.60 -16.18
C PRO A 325 27.99 22.91 -15.27
N GLY A 326 29.19 22.69 -15.80
CA GLY A 326 30.29 22.05 -15.07
C GLY A 326 30.42 20.54 -15.26
N LEU A 327 29.52 19.88 -16.01
CA LEU A 327 29.58 18.43 -16.28
C LEU A 327 29.75 18.07 -17.77
N GLY A 328 29.62 19.03 -18.70
CA GLY A 328 29.85 18.80 -20.13
C GLY A 328 29.15 19.80 -21.05
N ASP A 329 29.50 19.78 -22.31
CA ASP A 329 29.13 20.77 -23.32
C ASP A 329 27.88 20.39 -24.17
N GLY A 330 26.91 19.68 -23.62
CA GLY A 330 25.75 19.22 -24.42
C GLY A 330 26.15 18.23 -25.51
N ALA A 331 27.02 17.30 -25.19
CA ALA A 331 27.39 16.23 -26.09
C ALA A 331 26.19 15.30 -26.37
N THR A 332 26.19 14.65 -27.52
CA THR A 332 25.26 13.56 -27.78
C THR A 332 25.52 12.41 -26.80
N TYR A 333 24.47 11.81 -26.28
CA TYR A 333 24.59 10.61 -25.46
C TYR A 333 25.07 9.44 -26.32
N GLN A 334 26.04 8.69 -25.81
CA GLN A 334 26.71 7.63 -26.59
C GLN A 334 26.71 6.29 -25.85
N ARG A 335 25.68 6.02 -25.06
CA ARG A 335 25.60 4.79 -24.28
C ARG A 335 24.15 4.34 -24.20
N ALA A 336 23.92 3.05 -24.31
CA ALA A 336 22.68 2.42 -23.93
C ALA A 336 22.84 1.91 -22.48
N GLU A 337 21.96 2.32 -21.60
CA GLU A 337 21.98 1.89 -20.20
C GLU A 337 20.65 1.27 -19.81
N PHE A 338 20.64 -0.01 -19.44
CA PHE A 338 19.46 -0.64 -18.88
C PHE A 338 19.77 -1.25 -17.51
N ARG A 339 18.73 -1.38 -16.69
CA ARG A 339 18.88 -1.77 -15.31
C ARG A 339 17.86 -2.83 -14.90
N PRO A 340 18.23 -4.12 -14.97
CA PRO A 340 17.46 -5.17 -14.32
C PRO A 340 17.63 -5.12 -12.80
N GLU A 341 16.51 -5.27 -12.11
CA GLU A 341 16.41 -5.41 -10.65
C GLU A 341 15.51 -6.61 -10.35
N THR A 342 15.99 -7.54 -9.54
CA THR A 342 15.19 -8.64 -9.03
C THR A 342 15.17 -8.59 -7.51
N SER A 343 14.01 -8.85 -6.92
CA SER A 343 13.87 -8.92 -5.47
C SER A 343 12.97 -10.08 -5.07
N LEU A 344 13.44 -10.90 -4.14
CA LEU A 344 12.63 -11.87 -3.43
C LEU A 344 12.45 -11.38 -2.00
N VAL A 345 11.21 -11.34 -1.54
CA VAL A 345 10.87 -10.83 -0.20
C VAL A 345 10.03 -11.86 0.52
N ASP A 346 10.55 -12.37 1.63
CA ASP A 346 9.86 -13.30 2.51
C ASP A 346 9.51 -12.61 3.83
N THR A 347 8.27 -12.78 4.30
CA THR A 347 7.83 -12.24 5.58
C THR A 347 6.96 -13.23 6.31
N THR A 348 7.29 -13.48 7.57
CA THR A 348 6.44 -14.22 8.50
C THR A 348 6.03 -13.29 9.63
N THR A 349 4.73 -13.26 9.96
CA THR A 349 4.22 -12.47 11.09
C THR A 349 3.40 -13.34 12.03
N PHE A 350 3.44 -13.00 13.31
CA PHE A 350 2.58 -13.55 14.34
C PHE A 350 2.13 -12.43 15.28
N GLU A 351 0.83 -12.36 15.54
CA GLU A 351 0.26 -11.38 16.46
C GLU A 351 -0.80 -12.01 17.34
N ILE A 352 -0.82 -11.65 18.62
CA ILE A 352 -1.84 -12.02 19.59
C ILE A 352 -2.38 -10.77 20.26
N ASN A 353 -3.70 -10.67 20.32
CA ASN A 353 -4.42 -9.58 20.97
C ASN A 353 -5.44 -10.13 21.95
N LEU A 354 -5.51 -9.52 23.12
CA LEU A 354 -6.57 -9.67 24.11
C LEU A 354 -7.21 -8.29 24.32
N VAL A 355 -8.52 -8.21 24.12
CA VAL A 355 -9.29 -6.97 24.22
C VAL A 355 -10.43 -7.19 25.22
N SER A 356 -10.61 -6.30 26.20
CA SER A 356 -11.72 -6.42 27.14
C SER A 356 -13.07 -6.53 26.43
N SER A 357 -13.90 -7.50 26.84
CA SER A 357 -15.27 -7.66 26.30
C SER A 357 -16.22 -6.63 26.87
N GLU A 358 -16.02 -6.31 28.16
CA GLU A 358 -16.72 -5.28 28.90
C GLU A 358 -15.73 -4.45 29.72
N PRO A 359 -16.02 -3.16 29.99
CA PRO A 359 -15.16 -2.36 30.84
C PRO A 359 -14.99 -2.95 32.22
N ALA A 360 -13.75 -3.22 32.62
CA ALA A 360 -13.38 -3.70 33.95
C ALA A 360 -13.50 -2.59 35.03
N VAL A 361 -13.16 -2.90 36.28
CA VAL A 361 -13.11 -1.94 37.41
C VAL A 361 -14.43 -1.16 37.55
N GLY A 362 -15.54 -1.90 37.65
CA GLY A 362 -16.87 -1.33 37.84
C GLY A 362 -17.42 -0.61 36.60
N GLY A 363 -17.08 -1.08 35.40
CA GLY A 363 -17.58 -0.54 34.16
C GLY A 363 -16.82 0.69 33.65
N LYS A 364 -15.56 0.87 34.07
CA LYS A 364 -14.80 2.10 33.80
C LYS A 364 -13.50 1.92 33.03
N LEU A 365 -12.99 0.69 32.90
CA LEU A 365 -11.67 0.42 32.35
C LEU A 365 -11.76 -0.51 31.17
N ASP A 366 -11.59 0.01 29.98
CA ASP A 366 -11.31 -0.75 28.77
C ASP A 366 -9.81 -0.98 28.62
N TRP A 367 -9.43 -2.17 28.10
CA TRP A 367 -8.03 -2.49 27.91
C TRP A 367 -7.82 -3.38 26.69
N THR A 368 -6.67 -3.18 26.06
CA THR A 368 -6.13 -4.00 24.98
C THR A 368 -4.69 -4.35 25.33
N ILE A 369 -4.31 -5.62 25.20
CA ILE A 369 -2.93 -6.10 25.40
C ILE A 369 -2.58 -6.97 24.19
N GLY A 370 -1.37 -6.84 23.69
CA GLY A 370 -0.93 -7.65 22.57
C GLY A 370 0.58 -7.88 22.51
N ALA A 371 0.96 -8.84 21.69
CA ALA A 371 2.34 -9.10 21.30
C ALA A 371 2.41 -9.36 19.80
N PHE A 372 3.50 -8.92 19.19
CA PHE A 372 3.76 -9.02 17.77
C PHE A 372 5.18 -9.54 17.53
N TYR A 373 5.32 -10.41 16.53
CA TYR A 373 6.60 -10.89 16.02
C TYR A 373 6.59 -10.84 14.50
N MET A 374 7.74 -10.49 13.92
CA MET A 374 7.99 -10.50 12.49
C MET A 374 9.41 -10.96 12.21
N ASP A 375 9.53 -11.82 11.21
CA ASP A 375 10.77 -12.12 10.49
C ASP A 375 10.58 -11.71 9.03
N HIS A 376 11.51 -10.87 8.52
CA HIS A 376 11.42 -10.27 7.21
C HIS A 376 12.79 -10.31 6.54
N GLU A 377 12.87 -11.04 5.43
CA GLU A 377 14.08 -11.25 4.65
C GLU A 377 13.89 -10.71 3.23
N ILE A 378 14.93 -10.08 2.70
CA ILE A 378 14.95 -9.59 1.32
C ILE A 378 16.21 -10.10 0.64
N GLU A 379 16.07 -10.62 -0.56
CA GLU A 379 17.15 -10.85 -1.49
C GLU A 379 16.97 -9.88 -2.66
N ASN A 380 17.88 -8.91 -2.81
CA ASN A 380 17.78 -7.88 -3.83
C ASN A 380 19.04 -7.86 -4.69
N HIS A 381 18.85 -7.93 -5.99
CA HIS A 381 19.91 -7.88 -6.99
C HIS A 381 19.64 -6.73 -7.96
N ILE A 382 20.59 -5.81 -8.08
CA ILE A 382 20.53 -4.72 -9.03
C ILE A 382 21.75 -4.81 -9.94
N ARG A 383 21.52 -4.73 -11.24
CA ARG A 383 22.54 -4.70 -12.27
C ARG A 383 22.34 -3.47 -13.14
N GLY A 384 23.40 -2.75 -13.45
CA GLY A 384 23.41 -1.73 -14.47
C GLY A 384 24.32 -2.17 -15.60
N TYR A 385 23.83 -2.19 -16.80
CA TYR A 385 24.56 -2.57 -18.00
C TYR A 385 24.68 -1.39 -18.95
N ARG A 386 25.81 -1.36 -19.67
CA ARG A 386 26.07 -0.41 -20.75
C ARG A 386 26.42 -1.16 -22.01
N ASP A 387 25.81 -0.79 -23.10
CA ASP A 387 26.22 -1.20 -24.44
C ASP A 387 27.11 -0.10 -25.02
N ASN A 388 28.41 -0.36 -25.15
CA ASN A 388 29.37 0.63 -25.62
C ASN A 388 29.66 0.54 -27.13
N ASP A 389 29.32 -0.53 -27.80
CA ASP A 389 29.55 -0.75 -29.22
C ASP A 389 28.28 -0.74 -30.08
N LEU A 390 27.10 -0.69 -29.42
CA LEU A 390 25.80 -0.46 -30.02
C LEU A 390 25.36 -1.50 -31.03
N ASP A 391 25.81 -2.72 -30.85
CA ASP A 391 25.36 -3.82 -31.70
C ASP A 391 24.03 -4.43 -31.22
N GLY A 392 23.49 -3.93 -30.10
CA GLY A 392 22.25 -4.41 -29.47
C GLY A 392 22.43 -5.76 -28.78
N GLU A 393 23.65 -6.29 -28.76
CA GLU A 393 24.01 -7.46 -28.00
C GLU A 393 24.86 -7.04 -26.81
N LEU A 394 24.41 -7.37 -25.61
CA LEU A 394 25.25 -7.21 -24.43
C LEU A 394 26.45 -8.12 -24.55
N GLN A 395 27.59 -7.54 -24.76
CA GLN A 395 28.83 -8.31 -24.85
C GLN A 395 29.26 -8.74 -23.45
N TYR A 396 28.79 -9.93 -23.05
CA TYR A 396 29.35 -10.64 -21.92
C TYR A 396 30.71 -11.22 -22.30
N VAL A 397 31.73 -10.41 -22.42
CA VAL A 397 33.10 -10.91 -22.61
C VAL A 397 33.67 -11.30 -21.26
N CYS A 398 33.08 -12.31 -20.66
CA CYS A 398 33.66 -12.99 -19.51
C CYS A 398 34.51 -14.18 -20.00
N GLY A 399 35.80 -13.96 -20.20
CA GLY A 399 36.76 -15.05 -20.33
C GLY A 399 36.94 -15.74 -18.98
N GLU A 400 37.01 -17.09 -18.96
CA GLU A 400 37.51 -17.78 -17.78
C GLU A 400 38.83 -17.13 -17.32
N PRO A 401 39.01 -16.78 -16.06
CA PRO A 401 38.50 -17.33 -14.79
C PRO A 401 37.47 -16.50 -14.04
N PHE A 402 36.87 -15.48 -14.64
CA PHE A 402 35.98 -14.52 -13.98
C PHE A 402 34.50 -14.93 -14.00
N ALA A 403 34.17 -16.03 -14.66
CA ALA A 403 32.80 -16.58 -14.77
C ALA A 403 32.12 -16.95 -13.43
N ARG A 404 32.81 -16.83 -12.30
CA ARG A 404 32.26 -17.26 -11.01
C ARG A 404 31.41 -16.21 -10.29
N ASN A 405 31.41 -14.94 -10.72
CA ASN A 405 30.86 -13.86 -9.89
C ASN A 405 29.98 -12.86 -10.65
N ASP A 406 29.45 -13.13 -11.82
CA ASP A 406 28.63 -12.17 -12.62
C ASP A 406 29.29 -10.78 -12.85
N TYR A 407 30.59 -10.67 -12.62
CA TYR A 407 31.38 -9.46 -12.81
C TYR A 407 32.32 -9.65 -14.00
N CYS A 408 32.04 -8.94 -15.08
CA CYS A 408 32.88 -8.98 -16.26
C CYS A 408 33.63 -7.66 -16.44
N PHE A 409 34.94 -7.77 -16.75
CA PHE A 409 35.78 -6.65 -17.15
C PHE A 409 36.24 -6.89 -18.59
N THR A 410 35.97 -5.94 -19.48
CA THR A 410 36.66 -5.93 -20.78
C THR A 410 37.95 -5.12 -20.67
N VAL A 411 39.06 -5.74 -21.05
CA VAL A 411 40.36 -5.09 -21.11
C VAL A 411 40.77 -5.04 -22.57
N GLY A 412 40.64 -3.91 -23.25
CA GLY A 412 41.22 -3.75 -24.56
C GLY A 412 40.48 -2.87 -25.55
N GLY A 413 40.53 -1.58 -25.40
CA GLY A 413 40.19 -0.58 -26.40
C GLY A 413 41.20 0.56 -26.44
N PRO A 414 41.12 1.50 -27.40
CA PRO A 414 42.10 2.58 -27.56
C PRO A 414 42.12 3.61 -26.44
N ASP A 415 41.16 3.61 -25.54
CA ASP A 415 41.06 4.55 -24.42
C ASP A 415 41.03 3.83 -23.07
N PRO A 416 42.07 3.91 -22.24
CA PRO A 416 42.19 3.13 -21.00
C PRO A 416 41.22 3.54 -19.88
N TRP A 417 40.37 4.53 -20.10
CA TRP A 417 39.45 5.07 -19.09
C TRP A 417 37.99 4.69 -19.25
N PHE A 418 37.60 3.92 -20.30
CA PHE A 418 36.21 3.66 -20.67
C PHE A 418 35.81 2.18 -20.75
N PHE A 419 36.29 1.34 -19.87
CA PHE A 419 36.14 -0.13 -20.02
C PHE A 419 35.31 -0.78 -18.94
N PHE A 420 34.19 -0.22 -18.57
CA PHE A 420 33.23 -0.91 -17.72
C PHE A 420 31.90 -1.05 -18.45
N GLU A 421 31.55 -2.26 -18.89
CA GLU A 421 30.22 -2.59 -19.38
C GLU A 421 29.21 -2.65 -18.24
N PHE A 422 29.69 -2.66 -16.98
CA PHE A 422 28.90 -2.53 -15.78
C PHE A 422 29.01 -1.12 -15.23
N ASP A 423 27.87 -0.47 -15.08
CA ASP A 423 27.81 0.80 -14.36
C ASP A 423 27.58 0.58 -12.86
N PHE A 424 26.75 -0.40 -12.52
CA PHE A 424 26.36 -0.63 -11.14
C PHE A 424 26.03 -2.10 -10.87
N VAL A 425 26.58 -2.65 -9.80
CA VAL A 425 26.22 -3.96 -9.29
C VAL A 425 26.00 -3.85 -7.79
N SER A 426 24.87 -4.29 -7.32
CA SER A 426 24.55 -4.36 -5.89
C SER A 426 23.73 -5.62 -5.59
N ASP A 427 24.24 -6.44 -4.69
CA ASP A 427 23.49 -7.51 -4.06
C ASP A 427 23.32 -7.16 -2.58
N ALA A 428 22.08 -7.15 -2.12
CA ALA A 428 21.78 -6.85 -0.73
C ALA A 428 20.86 -7.93 -0.16
N PHE A 429 21.19 -8.40 1.03
CA PHE A 429 20.46 -9.44 1.75
C PHE A 429 20.08 -8.92 3.15
N PRO A 430 19.19 -7.94 3.24
CA PRO A 430 18.72 -7.45 4.53
C PRO A 430 17.75 -8.43 5.18
N LYS A 431 17.99 -8.68 6.46
CA LYS A 431 17.08 -9.42 7.34
C LYS A 431 16.68 -8.52 8.50
N ARG A 432 15.42 -8.55 8.88
CA ARG A 432 14.89 -7.83 10.03
C ARG A 432 14.02 -8.73 10.87
N GLU A 433 14.37 -8.87 12.14
CA GLU A 433 13.53 -9.48 13.16
C GLU A 433 12.97 -8.39 14.07
N SER A 434 11.69 -8.49 14.41
CA SER A 434 11.02 -7.53 15.27
C SER A 434 10.14 -8.25 16.28
N PHE A 435 10.31 -7.94 17.56
CA PHE A 435 9.44 -8.40 18.63
C PHE A 435 8.88 -7.20 19.38
N SER A 436 7.60 -7.25 19.74
CA SER A 436 7.00 -6.17 20.53
C SER A 436 5.93 -6.69 21.46
N VAL A 437 5.79 -6.01 22.61
CA VAL A 437 4.65 -6.13 23.49
C VAL A 437 4.03 -4.76 23.72
N TYR A 438 2.71 -4.69 23.77
CA TYR A 438 1.99 -3.43 23.91
C TYR A 438 0.71 -3.58 24.70
N GLY A 439 0.25 -2.47 25.22
CA GLY A 439 -1.06 -2.37 25.86
C GLY A 439 -1.58 -0.96 25.83
N GLU A 440 -2.89 -0.85 25.75
CA GLU A 440 -3.63 0.41 25.80
C GLU A 440 -4.80 0.27 26.75
N THR A 441 -5.11 1.34 27.47
CA THR A 441 -6.22 1.40 28.40
C THR A 441 -6.97 2.70 28.26
N THR A 442 -8.31 2.64 28.31
CA THR A 442 -9.19 3.79 28.37
C THR A 442 -9.93 3.75 29.70
N TYR A 443 -9.71 4.75 30.54
CA TYR A 443 -10.34 4.86 31.86
C TYR A 443 -11.37 5.99 31.87
N SER A 444 -12.65 5.65 32.06
CA SER A 444 -13.76 6.59 32.18
C SER A 444 -13.82 7.19 33.59
N ILE A 445 -13.45 8.46 33.69
CA ILE A 445 -13.52 9.23 34.94
C ILE A 445 -14.98 9.60 35.23
N SER A 446 -15.70 10.08 34.20
CA SER A 446 -17.15 10.30 34.19
C SER A 446 -17.72 9.75 32.88
N ASP A 447 -19.02 9.91 32.66
CA ASP A 447 -19.67 9.49 31.42
C ASP A 447 -19.19 10.33 30.22
N GLU A 448 -18.74 11.57 30.45
CA GLU A 448 -18.27 12.49 29.41
C GLU A 448 -16.74 12.59 29.32
N PHE A 449 -15.97 12.10 30.32
CA PHE A 449 -14.52 12.30 30.36
C PHE A 449 -13.75 11.01 30.52
N ARG A 450 -12.86 10.73 29.54
CA ARG A 450 -12.01 9.54 29.49
C ARG A 450 -10.53 9.92 29.36
N ILE A 451 -9.67 9.07 29.90
CA ILE A 451 -8.22 9.13 29.71
C ILE A 451 -7.78 7.83 29.04
N LEU A 452 -7.21 7.97 27.87
CA LEU A 452 -6.56 6.89 27.16
C LEU A 452 -5.06 6.93 27.44
N SER A 453 -4.44 5.77 27.70
CA SER A 453 -2.99 5.63 27.84
C SER A 453 -2.52 4.33 27.21
N GLY A 454 -1.46 4.39 26.44
CA GLY A 454 -0.88 3.24 25.77
C GLY A 454 0.63 3.23 25.85
N LEU A 455 1.22 2.04 25.90
CA LEU A 455 2.66 1.80 25.87
C LEU A 455 2.96 0.63 24.94
N ARG A 456 4.10 0.72 24.25
CA ARG A 456 4.68 -0.36 23.46
C ARG A 456 6.18 -0.42 23.71
N TYR A 457 6.67 -1.59 23.98
CA TYR A 457 8.09 -1.91 23.89
C TYR A 457 8.33 -2.71 22.62
N SER A 458 9.33 -2.30 21.84
CA SER A 458 9.76 -2.99 20.63
C SER A 458 11.25 -3.23 20.69
N ASP A 459 11.66 -4.40 20.22
CA ASP A 459 13.04 -4.81 20.01
C ASP A 459 13.19 -5.20 18.53
N ASP A 460 14.02 -4.46 17.80
CA ASP A 460 14.26 -4.63 16.38
C ASP A 460 15.72 -4.98 16.16
N GLU A 461 15.99 -6.09 15.48
CA GLU A 461 17.31 -6.49 15.00
C GLU A 461 17.33 -6.41 13.46
N VAL A 462 18.38 -5.83 12.92
CA VAL A 462 18.61 -5.73 11.48
C VAL A 462 19.98 -6.25 11.17
N GLU A 463 20.06 -7.17 10.25
CA GLU A 463 21.29 -7.67 9.67
C GLU A 463 21.22 -7.47 8.15
N SER A 464 22.35 -7.18 7.53
CA SER A 464 22.44 -7.10 6.07
C SER A 464 23.83 -7.51 5.60
N CYS A 465 23.86 -8.30 4.56
CA CYS A 465 25.04 -8.53 3.77
C CYS A 465 24.90 -7.70 2.48
N VAL A 466 25.84 -6.80 2.23
CA VAL A 466 25.87 -6.02 1.00
C VAL A 466 27.14 -6.36 0.23
N LYS A 467 26.97 -6.76 -1.04
CA LYS A 467 28.08 -6.92 -2.00
C LYS A 467 27.92 -5.87 -3.07
N ASN A 468 28.99 -5.26 -3.45
CA ASN A 468 28.99 -4.28 -4.53
C ASN A 468 30.14 -4.58 -5.50
N PHE A 469 30.24 -3.80 -6.55
CA PHE A 469 31.26 -3.94 -7.58
C PHE A 469 32.71 -4.08 -7.04
N PHE A 470 33.02 -3.44 -5.91
CA PHE A 470 34.37 -3.45 -5.33
C PHE A 470 34.57 -4.56 -4.29
N THR A 471 33.51 -5.14 -3.77
CA THR A 471 33.56 -6.15 -2.71
C THR A 471 32.79 -7.40 -3.09
N THR A 472 33.54 -8.48 -3.40
CA THR A 472 32.95 -9.83 -3.60
C THR A 472 32.63 -10.52 -2.27
N VAL A 473 33.05 -9.94 -1.16
CA VAL A 473 32.83 -10.43 0.21
C VAL A 473 31.73 -9.60 0.84
N CYS A 474 30.84 -10.24 1.59
CA CYS A 474 29.82 -9.53 2.37
C CYS A 474 30.44 -8.52 3.31
N ASP A 475 30.03 -7.26 3.16
CA ASP A 475 30.10 -6.31 4.25
C ASP A 475 28.87 -6.57 5.14
N ASN A 476 29.10 -7.29 6.24
CA ASN A 476 28.05 -7.58 7.19
C ASN A 476 27.78 -6.33 8.04
N LEU A 477 26.59 -5.78 7.86
CA LEU A 477 26.06 -4.69 8.66
C LEU A 477 25.05 -5.26 9.63
N SER A 478 25.15 -4.91 10.90
CA SER A 478 24.16 -5.27 11.90
C SER A 478 23.82 -4.10 12.79
N GLY A 479 22.61 -4.05 13.28
CA GLY A 479 22.14 -3.04 14.21
C GLY A 479 20.96 -3.54 15.01
N SER A 480 20.87 -3.15 16.24
CA SER A 480 19.71 -3.41 17.09
C SER A 480 19.16 -2.10 17.65
N SER A 481 17.87 -2.08 17.90
CA SER A 481 17.21 -0.91 18.48
C SER A 481 16.05 -1.36 19.35
N ASP A 482 16.19 -1.15 20.65
CA ASP A 482 15.09 -1.28 21.58
C ASP A 482 14.45 0.08 21.86
N LYS A 483 13.12 0.15 21.91
CA LYS A 483 12.40 1.40 22.16
C LYS A 483 11.08 1.18 22.88
N THR A 484 10.82 2.12 23.79
CA THR A 484 9.48 2.27 24.37
C THR A 484 8.81 3.50 23.74
N THR A 485 7.66 3.28 23.15
CA THR A 485 6.76 4.32 22.64
C THR A 485 5.52 4.38 23.52
N GLY A 486 4.80 5.49 23.49
CA GLY A 486 3.58 5.60 24.29
C GLY A 486 2.73 6.78 23.87
N LYS A 487 1.43 6.65 24.14
CA LYS A 487 0.38 7.63 23.87
C LYS A 487 -0.36 7.91 25.17
N ILE A 488 -0.75 9.15 25.35
CA ILE A 488 -1.75 9.55 26.34
C ILE A 488 -2.71 10.52 25.67
N ALA A 489 -4.01 10.30 25.87
CA ALA A 489 -5.04 11.21 25.39
C ALA A 489 -6.07 11.50 26.48
N ALA A 490 -6.62 12.69 26.45
CA ALA A 490 -7.78 13.11 27.20
C ALA A 490 -8.93 13.34 26.21
N GLU A 491 -10.06 12.72 26.46
CA GLU A 491 -11.23 12.71 25.62
C GLU A 491 -12.40 13.28 26.40
N PHE A 492 -13.20 14.12 25.75
CA PHE A 492 -14.32 14.78 26.35
C PHE A 492 -15.50 14.86 25.38
N ASP A 493 -16.60 14.18 25.69
CA ASP A 493 -17.85 14.26 24.95
C ASP A 493 -18.54 15.58 25.29
N LEU A 494 -18.63 16.47 24.32
CA LEU A 494 -19.29 17.78 24.46
C LEU A 494 -20.80 17.64 24.35
N ASP A 495 -21.25 16.77 23.50
CA ASP A 495 -22.63 16.33 23.30
C ASP A 495 -22.62 14.93 22.63
N ASP A 496 -23.81 14.39 22.30
CA ASP A 496 -23.99 13.05 21.74
C ASP A 496 -23.29 12.87 20.37
N ASP A 497 -22.96 13.94 19.67
CA ASP A 497 -22.40 13.94 18.32
C ASP A 497 -20.99 14.57 18.23
N THR A 498 -20.46 15.08 19.36
CA THR A 498 -19.22 15.86 19.35
C THR A 498 -18.21 15.39 20.39
N LEU A 499 -17.11 14.82 19.95
CA LEU A 499 -15.96 14.44 20.76
C LEU A 499 -14.83 15.45 20.61
N ALA A 500 -14.35 16.02 21.71
CA ALA A 500 -13.13 16.82 21.77
C ALA A 500 -12.01 15.99 22.42
N TYR A 501 -10.81 15.97 21.83
CA TYR A 501 -9.69 15.24 22.42
C TYR A 501 -8.36 15.97 22.28
N LEU A 502 -7.46 15.68 23.20
CA LEU A 502 -6.07 16.11 23.19
C LEU A 502 -5.18 14.89 23.36
N ALA A 503 -4.34 14.61 22.38
CA ALA A 503 -3.44 13.46 22.40
C ALA A 503 -1.97 13.89 22.35
N LEU A 504 -1.15 13.23 23.15
CA LEU A 504 0.30 13.30 23.14
C LEU A 504 0.84 11.93 22.80
N ASP A 505 1.61 11.83 21.73
CA ASP A 505 2.19 10.57 21.28
C ASP A 505 3.71 10.70 21.13
N ARG A 506 4.42 9.73 21.71
CA ARG A 506 5.86 9.56 21.54
C ARG A 506 6.15 8.45 20.54
N LYS A 507 6.56 8.84 19.35
CA LYS A 507 6.92 7.92 18.26
C LYS A 507 8.29 7.30 18.44
N SER A 508 8.45 6.11 17.84
CA SER A 508 9.76 5.58 17.49
C SER A 508 10.19 6.16 16.14
N THR A 509 10.81 7.31 16.16
CA THR A 509 11.52 7.85 15.00
C THR A 509 12.99 8.06 15.35
N ARG A 510 13.87 7.99 14.36
CA ARG A 510 15.27 8.42 14.53
C ARG A 510 15.39 9.91 14.88
N LEU A 511 14.29 10.66 14.75
CA LEU A 511 14.16 12.06 15.15
C LEU A 511 13.09 12.15 16.24
N ASN A 512 13.49 12.58 17.45
CA ASN A 512 12.58 12.89 18.55
C ASN A 512 11.69 14.08 18.16
N SER A 513 10.48 13.80 17.69
CA SER A 513 9.44 14.82 17.53
C SER A 513 8.25 14.47 18.41
N SER A 514 7.94 15.32 19.37
CA SER A 514 6.65 15.33 20.04
C SER A 514 5.70 16.22 19.22
N HIS A 515 4.58 15.68 18.80
CA HIS A 515 3.53 16.45 18.15
C HIS A 515 2.35 16.58 19.09
N LEU A 516 1.96 17.82 19.33
CA LEU A 516 0.67 18.16 19.92
C LEU A 516 -0.34 18.18 18.76
N VAL A 517 -1.29 17.27 18.79
CA VAL A 517 -2.40 17.25 17.82
C VAL A 517 -3.66 17.70 18.55
N ILE A 518 -4.19 18.84 18.14
CA ILE A 518 -5.54 19.28 18.52
C ILE A 518 -6.38 19.07 17.26
N SER A 519 -7.36 18.19 17.33
CA SER A 519 -8.31 17.95 16.25
C SER A 519 -9.73 18.25 16.76
N TYR A 520 -10.51 18.84 15.91
CA TYR A 520 -11.96 18.99 16.10
C TYR A 520 -12.62 18.04 15.10
N ALA A 521 -13.50 17.19 15.56
CA ALA A 521 -14.34 16.34 14.72
C ALA A 521 -15.54 17.15 14.20
#